data_798c98ac07dc3d5211a1fc999b6c8891
#
_entry.id   798c98ac07dc3d5211a1fc999b6c8891
#
_cell.length_a   1.000
_cell.length_b   1.000
_cell.length_c   1.000
_cell.angle_alpha   90.00
_cell.angle_beta   90.00
_cell.angle_gamma   90.00
#
_symmetry.space_group_name_H-M   'P 1'
#
loop_
_entity.id
_entity.type
_entity.pdbx_description
1 polymer ?
#
loop_
_entity_poly.entity_id
_entity_poly.type
_entity_poly.pdbx_seq_one_letter_code
_entity_poly.pdbx_strand_id
1 'polypeptide(L)'
;MNTLGLRIKQLRKAKGLSQQSLAHACGWESQSRIGNYEKGTRQPNLEDLEKIAHALGTTLPDLVAGRDRSELDTLPEHIQGRVRSEDRLASNWGRSSDKNQPVSSSAGWAKKGIVPVVGSAQLGNSGYFEALDFPEGHGDGYLQIHSDDPDAYGLRVLGDSMLPRIKNGEFVLVEPNKSFVSGDEVMVRTTSGRTMIKEFIYLRDGMYRLDSVNAEHATIHIDQKDVETIHLVGGILKSSRFLHSATDI
;
A
#
# COMPACT_ATOMS: atom_id res chain seq x y z
N MET A 1 -7.17 -34.09 20.13
CA MET A 1 -6.17 -33.04 20.48
C MET A 1 -6.39 -31.84 19.57
N ASN A 2 -6.31 -30.63 20.08
CA ASN A 2 -6.50 -29.45 19.22
C ASN A 2 -5.25 -29.26 18.34
N THR A 3 -5.30 -29.75 17.12
CA THR A 3 -4.21 -29.75 16.15
C THR A 3 -3.81 -28.33 15.74
N LEU A 4 -4.76 -27.38 15.65
CA LEU A 4 -4.50 -25.97 15.40
C LEU A 4 -3.63 -25.32 16.49
N GLY A 5 -3.95 -25.55 17.77
CA GLY A 5 -3.16 -25.03 18.90
C GLY A 5 -1.72 -25.56 18.90
N LEU A 6 -1.56 -26.84 18.60
CA LEU A 6 -0.23 -27.44 18.47
C LEU A 6 0.56 -26.85 17.29
N ARG A 7 -0.11 -26.56 16.17
CA ARG A 7 0.50 -25.94 14.99
C ARG A 7 0.95 -24.51 15.27
N ILE A 8 0.10 -23.70 15.91
CA ILE A 8 0.48 -22.34 16.36
C ILE A 8 1.77 -22.42 17.20
N LYS A 9 1.81 -23.34 18.18
CA LYS A 9 2.97 -23.53 19.05
C LYS A 9 4.24 -23.97 18.28
N GLN A 10 4.10 -24.87 17.30
CA GLN A 10 5.22 -25.35 16.48
C GLN A 10 5.79 -24.22 15.61
N LEU A 11 4.92 -23.48 14.89
CA LEU A 11 5.34 -22.36 14.04
C LEU A 11 5.97 -21.23 14.86
N ARG A 12 5.42 -20.92 16.03
CA ARG A 12 6.01 -19.94 16.95
C ARG A 12 7.41 -20.34 17.39
N LYS A 13 7.59 -21.61 17.82
CA LYS A 13 8.89 -22.12 18.24
C LYS A 13 9.90 -22.16 17.09
N ALA A 14 9.48 -22.53 15.89
CA ALA A 14 10.33 -22.53 14.69
C ALA A 14 10.86 -21.12 14.37
N LYS A 15 10.08 -20.06 14.71
CA LYS A 15 10.52 -18.66 14.61
C LYS A 15 11.29 -18.14 15.84
N GLY A 16 11.52 -18.97 16.85
CA GLY A 16 12.22 -18.57 18.09
C GLY A 16 11.43 -17.59 18.96
N LEU A 17 10.11 -17.44 18.74
CA LEU A 17 9.28 -16.49 19.47
C LEU A 17 8.80 -17.06 20.81
N SER A 18 8.79 -16.24 21.89
CA SER A 18 8.06 -16.53 23.12
C SER A 18 6.54 -16.32 22.90
N GLN A 19 5.69 -16.85 23.79
CA GLN A 19 4.24 -16.57 23.75
C GLN A 19 3.96 -15.08 23.88
N GLN A 20 4.74 -14.36 24.68
CA GLN A 20 4.64 -12.93 24.86
C GLN A 20 5.05 -12.18 23.60
N SER A 21 6.16 -12.58 22.96
CA SER A 21 6.62 -11.95 21.72
C SER A 21 5.61 -12.14 20.59
N LEU A 22 5.00 -13.32 20.47
CA LEU A 22 3.94 -13.54 19.49
C LEU A 22 2.68 -12.71 19.80
N ALA A 23 2.29 -12.60 21.08
CA ALA A 23 1.16 -11.77 21.50
C ALA A 23 1.39 -10.30 21.11
N HIS A 24 2.58 -9.74 21.39
CA HIS A 24 2.93 -8.37 20.98
C HIS A 24 2.92 -8.20 19.47
N ALA A 25 3.45 -9.17 18.71
CA ALA A 25 3.40 -9.14 17.24
C ALA A 25 1.96 -9.17 16.69
N CYS A 26 1.00 -9.73 17.46
CA CYS A 26 -0.43 -9.70 17.13
C CYS A 26 -1.14 -8.42 17.64
N GLY A 27 -0.41 -7.47 18.26
CA GLY A 27 -0.99 -6.27 18.86
C GLY A 27 -1.71 -6.53 20.20
N TRP A 28 -1.38 -7.60 20.93
CA TRP A 28 -1.99 -7.94 22.23
C TRP A 28 -1.03 -7.68 23.38
N GLU A 29 -1.54 -7.07 24.44
CA GLU A 29 -0.75 -6.76 25.63
C GLU A 29 -0.37 -7.99 26.47
N SER A 30 -1.18 -9.06 26.41
CA SER A 30 -1.01 -10.25 27.26
C SER A 30 -0.81 -11.53 26.45
N GLN A 31 0.17 -12.35 26.89
CA GLN A 31 0.43 -13.66 26.36
C GLN A 31 -0.70 -14.70 26.61
N SER A 32 -1.62 -14.39 27.54
CA SER A 32 -2.67 -15.33 27.97
C SER A 32 -3.53 -15.81 26.82
N ARG A 33 -3.77 -14.95 25.81
CA ARG A 33 -4.55 -15.28 24.63
C ARG A 33 -3.85 -16.38 23.80
N ILE A 34 -2.57 -16.22 23.51
CA ILE A 34 -1.75 -17.22 22.80
C ILE A 34 -1.66 -18.53 23.61
N GLY A 35 -1.43 -18.43 24.93
CA GLY A 35 -1.38 -19.60 25.80
C GLY A 35 -2.66 -20.43 25.78
N ASN A 36 -3.83 -19.78 25.76
CA ASN A 36 -5.13 -20.44 25.69
C ASN A 36 -5.37 -21.10 24.31
N TYR A 37 -4.96 -20.46 23.23
CA TYR A 37 -5.05 -21.02 21.88
C TYR A 37 -4.14 -22.24 21.71
N GLU A 38 -2.90 -22.16 22.17
CA GLU A 38 -1.94 -23.29 22.11
C GLU A 38 -2.37 -24.50 22.96
N LYS A 39 -3.04 -24.26 24.10
CA LYS A 39 -3.59 -25.31 24.96
C LYS A 39 -4.94 -25.84 24.46
N GLY A 40 -5.60 -25.13 23.53
CA GLY A 40 -6.94 -25.48 23.05
C GLY A 40 -8.06 -25.21 24.05
N THR A 41 -7.81 -24.45 25.12
CA THR A 41 -8.82 -24.02 26.10
C THR A 41 -9.76 -22.96 25.54
N ARG A 42 -9.34 -22.26 24.49
CA ARG A 42 -10.13 -21.31 23.74
C ARG A 42 -9.81 -21.48 22.25
N GLN A 43 -10.80 -21.32 21.39
CA GLN A 43 -10.61 -21.26 19.95
C GLN A 43 -10.42 -19.82 19.50
N PRO A 44 -9.44 -19.52 18.62
CA PRO A 44 -9.28 -18.22 18.01
C PRO A 44 -10.43 -17.95 17.04
N ASN A 45 -10.91 -16.71 16.98
CA ASN A 45 -11.80 -16.24 15.93
C ASN A 45 -11.02 -15.96 14.65
N LEU A 46 -11.70 -15.61 13.56
CA LEU A 46 -11.07 -15.37 12.26
C LEU A 46 -10.04 -14.25 12.31
N GLU A 47 -10.36 -13.12 12.94
CA GLU A 47 -9.47 -11.97 13.09
C GLU A 47 -8.19 -12.34 13.88
N ASP A 48 -8.32 -13.11 14.96
CA ASP A 48 -7.18 -13.57 15.73
C ASP A 48 -6.30 -14.54 14.94
N LEU A 49 -6.90 -15.40 14.11
CA LEU A 49 -6.17 -16.30 13.21
C LEU A 49 -5.40 -15.55 12.14
N GLU A 50 -5.98 -14.51 11.55
CA GLU A 50 -5.33 -13.64 10.57
C GLU A 50 -4.11 -12.93 11.17
N LYS A 51 -4.26 -12.36 12.39
CA LYS A 51 -3.16 -11.74 13.12
C LYS A 51 -2.03 -12.72 13.45
N ILE A 52 -2.38 -13.93 13.89
CA ILE A 52 -1.41 -14.98 14.20
C ILE A 52 -0.69 -15.45 12.92
N ALA A 53 -1.43 -15.68 11.83
CA ALA A 53 -0.85 -16.09 10.56
C ALA A 53 0.14 -15.04 10.04
N HIS A 54 -0.24 -13.76 10.07
CA HIS A 54 0.62 -12.64 9.70
C HIS A 54 1.89 -12.58 10.56
N ALA A 55 1.75 -12.63 11.89
CA ALA A 55 2.88 -12.58 12.83
C ALA A 55 3.83 -13.79 12.65
N LEU A 56 3.28 -14.94 12.30
CA LEU A 56 4.04 -16.16 12.00
C LEU A 56 4.57 -16.21 10.55
N GLY A 57 4.21 -15.25 9.67
CA GLY A 57 4.62 -15.21 8.27
C GLY A 57 4.15 -16.44 7.49
N THR A 58 2.94 -16.90 7.78
CA THR A 58 2.29 -18.03 7.11
C THR A 58 0.92 -17.57 6.58
N THR A 59 0.31 -18.37 5.70
CA THR A 59 -1.04 -18.08 5.23
C THR A 59 -2.08 -18.64 6.20
N LEU A 60 -3.30 -18.07 6.18
CA LEU A 60 -4.41 -18.59 6.98
C LEU A 60 -4.73 -20.08 6.66
N PRO A 61 -4.80 -20.53 5.39
CA PRO A 61 -4.95 -21.92 5.05
C PRO A 61 -3.86 -22.82 5.62
N ASP A 62 -2.59 -22.43 5.51
CA ASP A 62 -1.47 -23.21 6.04
C ASP A 62 -1.47 -23.27 7.58
N LEU A 63 -1.88 -22.19 8.24
CA LEU A 63 -2.01 -22.17 9.70
C LEU A 63 -3.11 -23.10 10.17
N VAL A 64 -4.24 -23.14 9.46
CA VAL A 64 -5.44 -23.88 9.88
C VAL A 64 -5.37 -25.34 9.48
N ALA A 65 -5.13 -25.63 8.21
CA ALA A 65 -5.16 -26.99 7.66
C ALA A 65 -3.76 -27.64 7.56
N GLY A 66 -2.69 -26.84 7.59
CA GLY A 66 -1.35 -27.35 7.33
C GLY A 66 -1.26 -27.98 5.94
N ARG A 67 -0.56 -29.12 5.84
CA ARG A 67 -0.53 -29.93 4.61
C ARG A 67 -1.68 -30.94 4.52
N ASP A 68 -2.37 -31.19 5.63
CA ASP A 68 -3.52 -32.09 5.70
C ASP A 68 -4.82 -31.27 5.82
N ARG A 69 -5.63 -31.30 4.77
CA ARG A 69 -6.86 -30.52 4.65
C ARG A 69 -8.07 -31.12 5.38
N SER A 70 -7.95 -32.31 5.95
CA SER A 70 -9.05 -32.99 6.66
C SER A 70 -9.53 -32.23 7.90
N GLU A 71 -8.69 -31.33 8.44
CA GLU A 71 -9.02 -30.54 9.63
C GLU A 71 -9.91 -29.31 9.34
N LEU A 72 -10.04 -28.89 8.08
CA LEU A 72 -10.90 -27.76 7.70
C LEU A 72 -12.37 -28.00 8.08
N ASP A 73 -12.81 -29.25 8.03
CA ASP A 73 -14.20 -29.62 8.31
C ASP A 73 -14.56 -29.52 9.81
N THR A 74 -13.57 -29.35 10.69
CA THR A 74 -13.78 -29.17 12.13
C THR A 74 -13.95 -27.71 12.55
N LEU A 75 -13.77 -26.76 11.62
CA LEU A 75 -13.87 -25.31 11.88
C LEU A 75 -15.31 -24.84 11.74
N PRO A 76 -15.67 -23.70 12.36
CA PRO A 76 -16.92 -23.02 12.10
C PRO A 76 -17.12 -22.71 10.62
N GLU A 77 -18.36 -22.84 10.13
CA GLU A 77 -18.71 -22.80 8.70
C GLU A 77 -18.28 -21.50 7.99
N HIS A 78 -18.37 -20.35 8.68
CA HIS A 78 -17.97 -19.05 8.16
C HIS A 78 -16.43 -18.95 7.95
N ILE A 79 -15.63 -19.70 8.72
CA ILE A 79 -14.17 -19.81 8.55
C ILE A 79 -13.84 -20.78 7.41
N GLN A 80 -14.52 -21.92 7.34
CA GLN A 80 -14.34 -22.90 6.27
C GLN A 80 -14.59 -22.28 4.89
N GLY A 81 -15.68 -21.49 4.74
CA GLY A 81 -16.02 -20.84 3.48
C GLY A 81 -14.91 -19.91 2.96
N ARG A 82 -14.30 -19.16 3.86
CA ARG A 82 -13.24 -18.21 3.51
C ARG A 82 -11.93 -18.91 3.14
N VAL A 83 -11.52 -19.90 3.92
CA VAL A 83 -10.31 -20.70 3.65
C VAL A 83 -10.45 -21.47 2.32
N ARG A 84 -11.64 -22.08 2.05
CA ARG A 84 -11.90 -22.76 0.77
C ARG A 84 -11.97 -21.81 -0.43
N SER A 85 -12.40 -20.56 -0.24
CA SER A 85 -12.42 -19.58 -1.32
C SER A 85 -11.01 -19.14 -1.69
N GLU A 86 -10.13 -18.94 -0.72
CA GLU A 86 -8.71 -18.63 -0.95
C GLU A 86 -7.99 -19.76 -1.68
N ASP A 87 -8.25 -21.02 -1.30
CA ASP A 87 -7.71 -22.21 -1.95
C ASP A 87 -8.21 -22.39 -3.39
N ARG A 88 -9.49 -22.12 -3.67
CA ARG A 88 -10.04 -22.21 -5.04
C ARG A 88 -9.42 -21.17 -5.96
N LEU A 89 -9.16 -19.98 -5.44
CA LEU A 89 -8.47 -18.94 -6.19
C LEU A 89 -7.02 -19.36 -6.49
N ALA A 90 -6.31 -19.91 -5.52
CA ALA A 90 -4.94 -20.42 -5.71
C ALA A 90 -4.86 -21.61 -6.70
N SER A 91 -5.83 -22.52 -6.70
CA SER A 91 -5.84 -23.71 -7.56
C SER A 91 -6.23 -23.44 -9.02
N ASN A 92 -6.99 -22.38 -9.28
CA ASN A 92 -7.37 -21.99 -10.65
C ASN A 92 -6.24 -21.29 -11.43
N TRP A 93 -5.24 -20.76 -10.76
CA TRP A 93 -4.09 -20.11 -11.42
C TRP A 93 -3.06 -21.10 -11.98
N GLY A 94 -3.11 -22.38 -11.57
CA GLY A 94 -2.16 -23.42 -12.00
C GLY A 94 -2.57 -24.22 -13.24
N ARG A 95 -3.72 -23.97 -13.89
CA ARG A 95 -4.25 -24.81 -14.99
C ARG A 95 -4.39 -24.12 -16.34
N SER A 96 -3.59 -23.17 -16.65
CA SER A 96 -3.49 -22.67 -18.03
C SER A 96 -2.30 -23.35 -18.74
N SER A 97 -2.62 -24.21 -19.68
CA SER A 97 -1.63 -24.94 -20.52
C SER A 97 -1.17 -24.12 -21.72
N ASP A 98 -1.05 -22.81 -21.58
CA ASP A 98 -0.61 -21.93 -22.66
C ASP A 98 0.89 -21.69 -22.57
N LYS A 99 1.64 -22.17 -23.56
CA LYS A 99 3.12 -22.18 -23.63
C LYS A 99 3.75 -20.81 -23.85
N ASN A 100 2.99 -19.71 -23.70
CA ASN A 100 3.45 -18.34 -23.93
C ASN A 100 3.24 -17.39 -22.74
N GLN A 101 3.24 -17.92 -21.49
CA GLN A 101 3.16 -17.07 -20.31
C GLN A 101 4.54 -16.57 -19.90
N PRO A 102 4.67 -15.27 -19.57
CA PRO A 102 5.87 -14.78 -18.91
C PRO A 102 5.99 -15.47 -17.56
N VAL A 103 7.17 -16.01 -17.30
CA VAL A 103 7.51 -16.73 -16.05
C VAL A 103 7.43 -15.76 -14.89
N SER A 104 6.32 -15.77 -14.15
CA SER A 104 6.20 -15.11 -12.85
C SER A 104 5.61 -16.08 -11.83
N SER A 105 6.47 -16.83 -11.20
CA SER A 105 6.11 -17.82 -10.18
C SER A 105 5.86 -17.23 -8.79
N SER A 106 5.75 -15.90 -8.67
CA SER A 106 5.54 -15.21 -7.37
C SER A 106 4.75 -13.90 -7.47
N ALA A 107 3.83 -13.77 -8.43
CA ALA A 107 2.90 -12.66 -8.43
C ALA A 107 1.99 -12.77 -7.20
N GLY A 108 2.21 -11.94 -6.20
CA GLY A 108 1.30 -11.77 -5.07
C GLY A 108 -0.08 -11.28 -5.53
N TRP A 109 -1.09 -11.47 -4.67
CA TRP A 109 -2.44 -10.96 -4.95
C TRP A 109 -2.43 -9.43 -4.96
N ALA A 110 -3.15 -8.83 -5.93
CA ALA A 110 -3.40 -7.40 -5.92
C ALA A 110 -4.18 -7.03 -4.65
N LYS A 111 -3.63 -6.14 -3.83
CA LYS A 111 -4.31 -5.62 -2.65
C LYS A 111 -5.27 -4.52 -3.08
N LYS A 112 -6.50 -4.57 -2.57
CA LYS A 112 -7.40 -3.42 -2.65
C LYS A 112 -6.87 -2.31 -1.77
N GLY A 113 -6.92 -1.08 -2.26
CA GLY A 113 -6.52 0.09 -1.50
C GLY A 113 -7.26 1.32 -2.00
N ILE A 114 -7.40 2.28 -1.12
CA ILE A 114 -7.89 3.61 -1.41
C ILE A 114 -6.96 4.63 -0.76
N VAL A 115 -6.72 5.72 -1.46
CA VAL A 115 -5.90 6.83 -0.99
C VAL A 115 -6.73 8.10 -1.08
N PRO A 116 -6.82 8.93 0.00
CA PRO A 116 -7.61 10.15 -0.02
C PRO A 116 -7.05 11.15 -1.01
N VAL A 117 -7.92 11.85 -1.75
CA VAL A 117 -7.54 12.98 -2.59
C VAL A 117 -7.67 14.25 -1.76
N VAL A 118 -6.54 14.92 -1.52
CA VAL A 118 -6.48 16.07 -0.61
C VAL A 118 -6.56 17.43 -1.34
N GLY A 119 -6.67 17.42 -2.67
CA GLY A 119 -6.81 18.66 -3.42
C GLY A 119 -6.50 18.53 -4.91
N SER A 120 -6.48 19.69 -5.58
CA SER A 120 -6.07 19.81 -6.96
C SER A 120 -4.78 20.62 -7.08
N ALA A 121 -3.88 20.15 -7.92
CA ALA A 121 -2.64 20.78 -8.26
C ALA A 121 -2.84 21.59 -9.55
N GLN A 122 -2.97 22.92 -9.47
CA GLN A 122 -3.10 23.78 -10.65
C GLN A 122 -1.72 24.17 -11.17
N LEU A 123 -1.37 23.67 -12.36
CA LEU A 123 -0.14 24.02 -13.07
C LEU A 123 -0.36 25.35 -13.81
N GLY A 124 0.05 26.46 -13.19
CA GLY A 124 -0.02 27.79 -13.84
C GLY A 124 1.06 27.96 -14.92
N ASN A 125 0.95 29.01 -15.74
CA ASN A 125 1.89 29.34 -16.83
C ASN A 125 3.35 29.52 -16.37
N SER A 126 3.60 29.66 -15.07
CA SER A 126 4.95 29.71 -14.45
C SER A 126 5.39 28.38 -13.84
N GLY A 127 4.64 27.30 -14.05
CA GLY A 127 4.98 25.97 -13.53
C GLY A 127 4.76 25.77 -12.03
N TYR A 128 4.10 26.72 -11.36
CA TYR A 128 3.76 26.66 -9.94
C TYR A 128 2.25 26.49 -9.77
N PHE A 129 1.85 25.78 -8.70
CA PHE A 129 0.45 25.73 -8.29
C PHE A 129 0.30 26.06 -6.80
N GLU A 130 -0.84 26.58 -6.42
CA GLU A 130 -1.26 26.65 -5.03
C GLU A 130 -1.90 25.30 -4.66
N ALA A 131 -1.32 24.59 -3.70
CA ALA A 131 -2.00 23.46 -3.08
C ALA A 131 -3.16 24.06 -2.28
N LEU A 132 -4.39 23.75 -2.66
CA LEU A 132 -5.53 24.02 -1.81
C LEU A 132 -5.41 23.06 -0.63
N ASP A 133 -4.98 23.58 0.51
CA ASP A 133 -4.99 22.86 1.77
C ASP A 133 -6.46 22.60 2.15
N PHE A 134 -6.96 21.40 1.85
CA PHE A 134 -8.23 20.98 2.45
C PHE A 134 -7.93 20.53 3.89
N PRO A 135 -8.78 20.91 4.87
CA PRO A 135 -8.69 20.38 6.22
C PRO A 135 -8.71 18.85 6.19
N GLU A 136 -7.97 18.21 7.09
CA GLU A 136 -7.96 16.77 7.26
C GLU A 136 -9.40 16.23 7.30
N GLY A 137 -9.72 15.27 6.44
CA GLY A 137 -11.06 14.65 6.37
C GLY A 137 -12.07 15.30 5.41
N HIS A 138 -11.70 16.36 4.68
CA HIS A 138 -12.55 17.02 3.67
C HIS A 138 -11.97 16.91 2.25
N GLY A 139 -11.42 15.72 1.90
CA GLY A 139 -10.92 15.47 0.54
C GLY A 139 -12.05 15.36 -0.49
N ASP A 140 -11.72 15.68 -1.76
CA ASP A 140 -12.65 15.59 -2.92
C ASP A 140 -13.07 14.15 -3.25
N GLY A 141 -12.58 13.13 -2.54
CA GLY A 141 -12.83 11.71 -2.81
C GLY A 141 -11.59 10.85 -2.60
N TYR A 142 -11.53 9.73 -3.31
CA TYR A 142 -10.49 8.73 -3.12
C TYR A 142 -9.94 8.24 -4.46
N LEU A 143 -8.67 7.83 -4.49
CA LEU A 143 -8.07 7.09 -5.59
C LEU A 143 -8.11 5.58 -5.30
N GLN A 144 -8.57 4.81 -6.26
CA GLN A 144 -8.56 3.35 -6.18
C GLN A 144 -7.15 2.83 -6.50
N ILE A 145 -6.27 2.89 -5.51
CA ILE A 145 -4.89 2.42 -5.56
C ILE A 145 -4.43 1.99 -4.17
N HIS A 146 -3.54 1.01 -4.13
CA HIS A 146 -2.86 0.62 -2.89
C HIS A 146 -1.53 1.35 -2.77
N SER A 147 -1.22 1.87 -1.59
CA SER A 147 0.12 2.33 -1.20
C SER A 147 0.50 1.67 0.13
N ASP A 148 1.78 1.36 0.29
CA ASP A 148 2.36 0.92 1.57
C ASP A 148 2.77 2.12 2.44
N ASP A 149 2.68 3.34 1.92
CA ASP A 149 2.93 4.57 2.67
C ASP A 149 1.65 4.98 3.41
N PRO A 150 1.65 5.02 4.75
CA PRO A 150 0.45 5.37 5.54
C PRO A 150 -0.01 6.82 5.33
N ASP A 151 0.91 7.71 4.92
CA ASP A 151 0.64 9.13 4.69
C ASP A 151 0.42 9.45 3.21
N ALA A 152 0.25 8.42 2.36
CA ALA A 152 0.01 8.61 0.95
C ALA A 152 -1.28 9.38 0.68
N TYR A 153 -1.23 10.29 -0.30
CA TYR A 153 -2.37 11.07 -0.72
C TYR A 153 -2.42 11.25 -2.24
N GLY A 154 -3.61 11.56 -2.75
CA GLY A 154 -3.84 11.87 -4.15
C GLY A 154 -3.94 13.37 -4.40
N LEU A 155 -3.45 13.82 -5.57
CA LEU A 155 -3.67 15.15 -6.08
C LEU A 155 -4.25 15.06 -7.49
N ARG A 156 -5.25 15.90 -7.79
CA ARG A 156 -5.73 16.07 -9.15
C ARG A 156 -4.82 17.05 -9.90
N VAL A 157 -4.35 16.66 -11.06
CA VAL A 157 -3.46 17.50 -11.87
C VAL A 157 -4.25 18.42 -12.79
N LEU A 158 -3.95 19.71 -12.71
CA LEU A 158 -4.50 20.75 -13.59
C LEU A 158 -3.33 21.44 -14.31
N GLY A 159 -3.39 21.53 -15.64
CA GLY A 159 -2.35 22.17 -16.47
C GLY A 159 -1.56 21.20 -17.33
N ASP A 160 -0.47 21.67 -17.91
CA ASP A 160 0.24 21.02 -19.02
C ASP A 160 1.77 20.90 -18.85
N SER A 161 2.36 21.41 -17.76
CA SER A 161 3.83 21.42 -17.60
C SER A 161 4.46 20.02 -17.58
N MET A 162 3.67 18.98 -17.32
CA MET A 162 4.12 17.60 -17.30
C MET A 162 3.61 16.78 -18.50
N LEU A 163 3.03 17.46 -19.52
CA LEU A 163 2.70 16.78 -20.78
C LEU A 163 3.97 16.30 -21.50
N PRO A 164 3.90 15.18 -22.18
CA PRO A 164 2.76 14.26 -22.37
C PRO A 164 2.62 13.22 -21.25
N ARG A 165 3.50 13.21 -20.25
CA ARG A 165 3.56 12.15 -19.22
C ARG A 165 2.38 12.21 -18.26
N ILE A 166 2.03 13.41 -17.76
CA ILE A 166 0.86 13.60 -16.89
C ILE A 166 -0.07 14.60 -17.58
N LYS A 167 -1.32 14.20 -17.80
CA LYS A 167 -2.31 15.01 -18.51
C LYS A 167 -3.19 15.78 -17.54
N ASN A 168 -3.69 16.90 -18.01
CA ASN A 168 -4.71 17.66 -17.29
C ASN A 168 -5.91 16.77 -16.92
N GLY A 169 -6.34 16.80 -15.65
CA GLY A 169 -7.44 16.01 -15.12
C GLY A 169 -7.07 14.60 -14.67
N GLU A 170 -5.84 14.14 -14.89
CA GLU A 170 -5.32 12.92 -14.26
C GLU A 170 -5.02 13.16 -12.79
N PHE A 171 -4.73 12.08 -12.06
CA PHE A 171 -4.36 12.14 -10.67
C PHE A 171 -2.95 11.59 -10.48
N VAL A 172 -2.29 12.05 -9.43
CA VAL A 172 -1.02 11.50 -8.97
C VAL A 172 -1.15 10.98 -7.55
N LEU A 173 -0.48 9.85 -7.29
CA LEU A 173 -0.26 9.34 -5.95
C LEU A 173 1.03 9.94 -5.43
N VAL A 174 0.97 10.63 -4.30
CA VAL A 174 2.13 11.17 -3.58
C VAL A 174 2.41 10.31 -2.37
N GLU A 175 3.67 9.91 -2.19
CA GLU A 175 4.14 9.03 -1.12
C GLU A 175 5.24 9.73 -0.31
N PRO A 176 4.87 10.46 0.77
CA PRO A 176 5.79 11.28 1.57
C PRO A 176 6.97 10.54 2.17
N ASN A 177 6.76 9.30 2.59
CA ASN A 177 7.76 8.50 3.31
C ASN A 177 8.62 7.61 2.39
N LYS A 178 8.44 7.73 1.07
CA LYS A 178 9.25 6.98 0.10
C LYS A 178 10.42 7.80 -0.40
N SER A 179 11.55 7.13 -0.62
CA SER A 179 12.72 7.73 -1.26
C SER A 179 12.51 7.82 -2.77
N PHE A 180 13.11 8.83 -3.40
CA PHE A 180 13.11 9.04 -4.84
C PHE A 180 14.54 9.11 -5.37
N VAL A 181 14.69 8.88 -6.67
CA VAL A 181 15.99 8.92 -7.39
C VAL A 181 15.87 9.79 -8.63
N SER A 182 17.01 10.08 -9.27
CA SER A 182 17.05 10.83 -10.53
C SER A 182 16.15 10.19 -11.59
N GLY A 183 15.28 10.98 -12.20
CA GLY A 183 14.30 10.54 -13.17
C GLY A 183 12.90 10.27 -12.60
N ASP A 184 12.75 10.30 -11.27
CA ASP A 184 11.44 10.20 -10.65
C ASP A 184 10.70 11.54 -10.69
N GLU A 185 9.37 11.48 -10.82
CA GLU A 185 8.53 12.65 -10.59
C GLU A 185 8.43 12.91 -9.09
N VAL A 186 8.55 14.17 -8.71
CA VAL A 186 8.43 14.62 -7.32
C VAL A 186 7.44 15.78 -7.21
N MET A 187 6.70 15.79 -6.12
CA MET A 187 5.94 16.95 -5.65
C MET A 187 6.85 17.77 -4.75
N VAL A 188 7.05 19.04 -5.08
CA VAL A 188 7.89 19.96 -4.33
C VAL A 188 7.06 21.10 -3.82
N ARG A 189 7.13 21.38 -2.52
CA ARG A 189 6.58 22.59 -1.89
C ARG A 189 7.73 23.47 -1.42
N THR A 190 7.67 24.74 -1.80
CA THR A 190 8.67 25.72 -1.39
C THR A 190 8.24 26.43 -0.10
N THR A 191 9.21 27.02 0.60
CA THR A 191 8.98 27.86 1.80
C THR A 191 8.10 29.09 1.53
N SER A 192 7.97 29.51 0.26
CA SER A 192 7.03 30.56 -0.16
C SER A 192 5.61 30.04 -0.41
N GLY A 193 5.31 28.75 -0.10
CA GLY A 193 4.00 28.12 -0.29
C GLY A 193 3.71 27.66 -1.72
N ARG A 194 4.63 27.83 -2.67
CA ARG A 194 4.45 27.37 -4.05
C ARG A 194 4.66 25.86 -4.11
N THR A 195 3.76 25.18 -4.81
CA THR A 195 3.85 23.72 -5.01
C THR A 195 3.97 23.39 -6.50
N MET A 196 4.71 22.36 -6.85
CA MET A 196 4.91 21.93 -8.24
C MET A 196 5.16 20.44 -8.33
N ILE A 197 4.85 19.84 -9.49
CA ILE A 197 5.28 18.48 -9.85
C ILE A 197 6.32 18.64 -10.96
N LYS A 198 7.48 18.02 -10.76
CA LYS A 198 8.61 18.06 -11.68
C LYS A 198 9.35 16.72 -11.68
N GLU A 199 10.16 16.50 -12.69
CA GLU A 199 11.14 15.41 -12.70
C GLU A 199 12.36 15.84 -11.89
N PHE A 200 12.74 15.04 -10.89
CA PHE A 200 13.95 15.24 -10.11
C PHE A 200 15.16 14.77 -10.90
N ILE A 201 16.13 15.66 -11.14
CA ILE A 201 17.35 15.33 -11.87
C ILE A 201 18.50 15.09 -10.91
N TYR A 202 18.80 16.05 -10.02
CA TYR A 202 19.82 15.91 -9.00
C TYR A 202 19.69 16.94 -7.88
N LEU A 203 20.36 16.64 -6.76
CA LEU A 203 20.75 17.60 -5.73
C LEU A 203 22.29 17.70 -5.73
N ARG A 204 22.83 18.87 -6.04
CA ARG A 204 24.26 19.13 -6.03
C ARG A 204 24.52 20.52 -5.48
N ASP A 205 25.55 20.63 -4.61
CA ASP A 205 25.95 21.89 -3.97
C ASP A 205 24.80 22.66 -3.31
N GLY A 206 23.86 21.93 -2.70
CA GLY A 206 22.65 22.48 -2.06
C GLY A 206 21.57 22.98 -3.03
N MET A 207 21.71 22.70 -4.34
CA MET A 207 20.73 23.09 -5.37
C MET A 207 20.03 21.88 -5.96
N TYR A 208 18.71 21.86 -5.91
CA TYR A 208 17.88 20.94 -6.66
C TYR A 208 17.78 21.39 -8.12
N ARG A 209 17.99 20.46 -9.03
CA ARG A 209 17.58 20.61 -10.42
C ARG A 209 16.32 19.83 -10.68
N LEU A 210 15.30 20.52 -11.15
CA LEU A 210 13.96 20.02 -11.42
C LEU A 210 13.57 20.36 -12.85
N ASP A 211 13.26 19.36 -13.66
CA ASP A 211 12.92 19.55 -15.06
C ASP A 211 11.40 19.36 -15.28
N SER A 212 10.87 20.08 -16.23
CA SER A 212 9.51 19.87 -16.76
C SER A 212 9.61 18.82 -17.87
N VAL A 213 8.64 17.91 -17.96
CA VAL A 213 8.56 16.98 -19.09
C VAL A 213 8.16 17.71 -20.37
N ASN A 214 7.32 18.74 -20.23
CA ASN A 214 7.00 19.63 -21.37
C ASN A 214 8.17 20.60 -21.62
N ALA A 215 8.76 20.48 -22.80
CA ALA A 215 9.92 21.27 -23.22
C ALA A 215 9.62 22.80 -23.35
N GLU A 216 8.36 23.20 -23.35
CA GLU A 216 7.96 24.62 -23.34
C GLU A 216 8.20 25.29 -21.98
N HIS A 217 8.42 24.50 -20.94
CA HIS A 217 8.70 24.98 -19.60
C HIS A 217 10.19 24.83 -19.25
N ALA A 218 10.77 25.89 -18.71
CA ALA A 218 12.19 25.90 -18.36
C ALA A 218 12.53 24.98 -17.19
N THR A 219 13.78 24.50 -17.17
CA THR A 219 14.42 23.87 -16.01
C THR A 219 14.39 24.81 -14.80
N ILE A 220 14.12 24.28 -13.64
CA ILE A 220 14.07 25.04 -12.38
C ILE A 220 15.23 24.60 -11.50
N HIS A 221 15.98 25.58 -10.98
CA HIS A 221 16.99 25.38 -9.95
C HIS A 221 16.50 26.03 -8.66
N ILE A 222 16.40 25.25 -7.56
CA ILE A 222 15.91 25.74 -6.27
C ILE A 222 16.96 25.38 -5.21
N ASP A 223 17.31 26.36 -4.37
CA ASP A 223 18.14 26.13 -3.19
C ASP A 223 17.39 25.20 -2.23
N GLN A 224 18.12 24.21 -1.65
CA GLN A 224 17.56 23.25 -0.69
C GLN A 224 16.87 23.95 0.50
N LYS A 225 17.38 25.10 0.94
CA LYS A 225 16.78 25.89 2.03
C LYS A 225 15.42 26.50 1.68
N ASP A 226 15.14 26.69 0.37
CA ASP A 226 13.87 27.23 -0.12
C ASP A 226 12.82 26.13 -0.39
N VAL A 227 13.18 24.86 -0.18
CA VAL A 227 12.29 23.71 -0.27
C VAL A 227 11.79 23.35 1.12
N GLU A 228 10.48 23.43 1.31
CA GLU A 228 9.79 23.00 2.55
C GLU A 228 9.63 21.50 2.59
N THR A 229 9.09 20.91 1.51
CA THR A 229 8.91 19.46 1.35
C THR A 229 9.18 19.01 -0.08
N ILE A 230 9.66 17.78 -0.23
CA ILE A 230 9.79 17.10 -1.51
C ILE A 230 9.39 15.64 -1.32
N HIS A 231 8.39 15.18 -2.09
CA HIS A 231 7.79 13.86 -1.95
C HIS A 231 7.78 13.14 -3.28
N LEU A 232 7.95 11.81 -3.24
CA LEU A 232 7.83 10.97 -4.43
C LEU A 232 6.43 11.01 -5.01
N VAL A 233 6.32 11.10 -6.33
CA VAL A 233 5.10 10.76 -7.06
C VAL A 233 5.19 9.28 -7.45
N GLY A 234 4.57 8.42 -6.64
CA GLY A 234 4.62 6.96 -6.78
C GLY A 234 3.73 6.41 -7.89
N GLY A 235 2.84 7.22 -8.47
CA GLY A 235 1.97 6.76 -9.53
C GLY A 235 1.15 7.85 -10.21
N ILE A 236 0.77 7.59 -11.48
CA ILE A 236 -0.10 8.44 -12.29
C ILE A 236 -1.37 7.66 -12.59
N LEU A 237 -2.53 8.22 -12.26
CA LEU A 237 -3.82 7.56 -12.37
C LEU A 237 -4.76 8.30 -13.31
N LYS A 238 -5.54 7.51 -14.05
CA LYS A 238 -6.63 8.03 -14.87
C LYS A 238 -7.81 8.49 -14.01
N SER A 239 -8.57 9.45 -14.49
CA SER A 239 -9.80 9.94 -13.82
C SER A 239 -10.79 8.83 -13.49
N SER A 240 -10.78 7.71 -14.24
CA SER A 240 -11.63 6.53 -13.99
C SER A 240 -11.26 5.78 -12.70
N ARG A 241 -10.15 6.10 -12.06
CA ARG A 241 -9.74 5.53 -10.77
C ARG A 241 -10.13 6.41 -9.58
N PHE A 242 -10.81 7.52 -9.84
CA PHE A 242 -11.31 8.41 -8.82
C PHE A 242 -12.71 7.97 -8.37
N LEU A 243 -12.92 7.94 -7.05
CA LEU A 243 -14.17 7.61 -6.38
C LEU A 243 -14.62 8.80 -5.55
N HIS A 244 -15.89 9.17 -5.65
CA HIS A 244 -16.46 10.28 -4.86
C HIS A 244 -16.69 9.87 -3.39
N SER A 245 -16.85 8.57 -3.12
CA SER A 245 -17.07 8.04 -1.78
C SER A 245 -16.30 6.74 -1.57
N ALA A 246 -15.87 6.48 -0.33
CA ALA A 246 -15.26 5.21 0.05
C ALA A 246 -16.27 4.03 -0.02
N THR A 247 -17.57 4.31 -0.13
CA THR A 247 -18.62 3.30 -0.29
C THR A 247 -18.83 2.82 -1.73
N ASP A 248 -18.12 3.42 -2.70
CA ASP A 248 -18.21 3.06 -4.13
C ASP A 248 -17.29 1.87 -4.52
N ILE A 249 -16.77 1.14 -3.52
CA ILE A 249 -15.79 0.04 -3.67
C ILE A 249 -16.47 -1.33 -3.72
#